data_69fe1981dd2bcc81311a60fe121300cc
#
_entry.id   69fe1981dd2bcc81311a60fe121300cc
#
_cell.length_a   1.000
_cell.length_b   1.000
_cell.length_c   1.000
_cell.angle_alpha   90.00
_cell.angle_beta   90.00
_cell.angle_gamma   90.00
#
_symmetry.space_group_name_H-M   'P 1'
#
loop_
_entity.id
_entity.type
_entity.pdbx_description
1 polymer ?
#
loop_
_entity_poly.entity_id
_entity_poly.type
_entity_poly.pdbx_seq_one_letter_code
_entity_poly.pdbx_strand_id
1 'polypeptide(L)'
;DTPPALSGAVTVSRAWAALQTNKAKSIPAIPVTNENGELYGMLSPSEIASYDMRTLSDSRVDRIPVFNLLSVLDGKILNESGYLTDTISGEVSIALPQNNENLLFKGPDAIVIVGEQPEMARRAVEQQVSCLIVCQAELPEQLRQMQTNTCIIATPFDAYKAARMVYYAIEVARVCRTEDLEAFHLTDFVDDVREVVLKSRHRSYPILDENDKVVGTLSRYHLIKPRRKRVVLVDHNEAAQSVPGLEQAEIVE
;
A
#
# COMPACT_ATOMS: atom_id res chain seq x y z
N ASP A 1 12.05 -9.86 -8.79
CA ASP A 1 12.72 -9.37 -7.56
C ASP A 1 11.84 -8.29 -6.94
N THR A 2 11.42 -8.53 -5.71
CA THR A 2 10.69 -7.53 -4.94
C THR A 2 11.71 -6.51 -4.43
N PRO A 3 11.50 -5.19 -4.59
CA PRO A 3 12.45 -4.21 -4.12
C PRO A 3 12.61 -4.31 -2.58
N PRO A 4 13.79 -4.02 -2.03
CA PRO A 4 14.06 -4.10 -0.59
C PRO A 4 13.24 -3.11 0.23
N ALA A 5 12.72 -2.06 -0.40
CA ALA A 5 11.89 -1.02 0.19
C ALA A 5 10.89 -0.48 -0.82
N LEU A 6 9.86 0.23 -0.34
CA LEU A 6 8.91 0.97 -1.15
C LEU A 6 9.20 2.47 -1.07
N SER A 7 9.16 3.17 -2.20
CA SER A 7 9.14 4.63 -2.17
C SER A 7 7.87 5.12 -1.46
N GLY A 8 8.00 6.15 -0.63
CA GLY A 8 6.87 6.77 0.06
C GLY A 8 5.77 7.31 -0.86
N ALA A 9 6.11 7.59 -2.13
CA ALA A 9 5.19 8.08 -3.15
C ALA A 9 4.30 6.99 -3.79
N VAL A 10 4.55 5.69 -3.54
CA VAL A 10 3.67 4.64 -4.07
C VAL A 10 2.32 4.63 -3.35
N THR A 11 1.28 4.21 -4.06
CA THR A 11 -0.05 4.11 -3.48
C THR A 11 -0.16 2.99 -2.46
N VAL A 12 -1.07 3.13 -1.48
CA VAL A 12 -1.40 2.06 -0.52
C VAL A 12 -1.86 0.79 -1.25
N SER A 13 -2.57 0.93 -2.37
CA SER A 13 -2.98 -0.21 -3.22
C SER A 13 -1.78 -1.03 -3.69
N ARG A 14 -0.74 -0.37 -4.21
CA ARG A 14 0.48 -1.04 -4.68
C ARG A 14 1.29 -1.62 -3.51
N ALA A 15 1.35 -0.90 -2.41
CA ALA A 15 2.03 -1.37 -1.20
C ALA A 15 1.36 -2.60 -0.60
N TRP A 16 0.02 -2.66 -0.61
CA TRP A 16 -0.74 -3.84 -0.20
C TRP A 16 -0.39 -5.07 -1.04
N ALA A 17 -0.32 -4.92 -2.37
CA ALA A 17 0.09 -6.01 -3.26
C ALA A 17 1.51 -6.51 -2.94
N ALA A 18 2.44 -5.59 -2.66
CA ALA A 18 3.81 -5.93 -2.26
C ALA A 18 3.85 -6.69 -0.91
N LEU A 19 3.04 -6.28 0.08
CA LEU A 19 2.91 -6.97 1.37
C LEU A 19 2.41 -8.40 1.20
N GLN A 20 1.41 -8.64 0.33
CA GLN A 20 0.91 -9.99 0.05
C GLN A 20 2.00 -10.89 -0.57
N THR A 21 2.81 -10.35 -1.47
CA THR A 21 3.95 -11.06 -2.05
C THR A 21 5.02 -11.39 -1.00
N ASN A 22 5.33 -10.45 -0.10
CA ASN A 22 6.33 -10.63 0.94
C ASN A 22 5.87 -11.55 2.07
N LYS A 23 4.57 -11.68 2.30
CA LYS A 23 4.02 -12.65 3.26
C LYS A 23 4.48 -14.08 2.96
N ALA A 24 4.58 -14.46 1.70
CA ALA A 24 5.11 -15.76 1.29
C ALA A 24 6.60 -15.94 1.66
N LYS A 25 7.36 -14.84 1.82
CA LYS A 25 8.77 -14.81 2.21
C LYS A 25 8.98 -14.65 3.72
N SER A 26 7.91 -14.70 4.53
CA SER A 26 7.94 -14.47 5.98
C SER A 26 8.46 -13.08 6.39
N ILE A 27 8.28 -12.07 5.54
CA ILE A 27 8.61 -10.67 5.83
C ILE A 27 7.29 -9.94 6.12
N PRO A 28 6.95 -9.68 7.39
CA PRO A 28 5.63 -9.14 7.76
C PRO A 28 5.50 -7.63 7.57
N ALA A 29 6.61 -6.92 7.34
CA ALA A 29 6.61 -5.48 7.10
C ALA A 29 7.65 -5.09 6.05
N ILE A 30 7.42 -3.98 5.34
CA ILE A 30 8.29 -3.47 4.30
C ILE A 30 8.78 -2.08 4.71
N PRO A 31 10.07 -1.77 4.59
CA PRO A 31 10.58 -0.42 4.74
C PRO A 31 10.00 0.52 3.69
N VAL A 32 9.73 1.74 4.10
CA VAL A 32 9.32 2.85 3.23
C VAL A 32 10.45 3.86 3.20
N THR A 33 10.83 4.33 2.03
CA THR A 33 11.93 5.28 1.84
C THR A 33 11.43 6.63 1.34
N ASN A 34 12.21 7.66 1.64
CA ASN A 34 12.09 8.96 0.98
C ASN A 34 12.65 8.90 -0.47
N GLU A 35 12.67 10.05 -1.15
CA GLU A 35 13.19 10.18 -2.54
C GLU A 35 14.69 9.85 -2.65
N ASN A 36 15.44 10.00 -1.57
CA ASN A 36 16.87 9.72 -1.51
C ASN A 36 17.19 8.24 -1.23
N GLY A 37 16.17 7.41 -0.96
CA GLY A 37 16.35 6.01 -0.58
C GLY A 37 16.65 5.79 0.92
N GLU A 38 16.59 6.85 1.74
CA GLU A 38 16.77 6.79 3.18
C GLU A 38 15.49 6.27 3.86
N LEU A 39 15.64 5.64 5.01
CA LEU A 39 14.50 5.11 5.78
C LEU A 39 13.56 6.23 6.22
N TYR A 40 12.33 6.18 5.75
CA TYR A 40 11.25 7.09 6.16
C TYR A 40 10.30 6.43 7.18
N GLY A 41 9.98 5.16 7.00
CA GLY A 41 9.05 4.45 7.86
C GLY A 41 9.00 2.95 7.61
N MET A 42 8.07 2.28 8.30
CA MET A 42 7.76 0.87 8.13
C MET A 42 6.27 0.69 7.85
N LEU A 43 5.96 -0.15 6.88
CA LEU A 43 4.59 -0.53 6.53
C LEU A 43 4.34 -2.01 6.80
N SER A 44 3.32 -2.31 7.59
CA SER A 44 2.79 -3.66 7.78
C SER A 44 1.27 -3.69 7.55
N PRO A 45 0.65 -4.87 7.54
CA PRO A 45 -0.82 -4.96 7.49
C PRO A 45 -1.53 -4.21 8.63
N SER A 46 -0.89 -4.01 9.78
CA SER A 46 -1.48 -3.30 10.92
C SER A 46 -1.62 -1.80 10.67
N GLU A 47 -0.66 -1.16 10.00
CA GLU A 47 -0.76 0.25 9.62
C GLU A 47 -1.89 0.45 8.62
N ILE A 48 -2.03 -0.46 7.63
CA ILE A 48 -3.14 -0.39 6.66
C ILE A 48 -4.48 -0.63 7.36
N ALA A 49 -4.59 -1.61 8.26
CA ALA A 49 -5.81 -1.84 9.02
C ALA A 49 -6.19 -0.63 9.89
N SER A 50 -5.21 0.02 10.52
CA SER A 50 -5.42 1.25 11.29
C SER A 50 -5.89 2.41 10.41
N TYR A 51 -5.37 2.49 9.19
CA TYR A 51 -5.83 3.46 8.19
C TYR A 51 -7.28 3.16 7.76
N ASP A 52 -7.61 1.91 7.43
CA ASP A 52 -8.97 1.49 7.09
C ASP A 52 -9.98 1.84 8.20
N MET A 53 -9.63 1.58 9.45
CA MET A 53 -10.50 1.94 10.60
C MET A 53 -10.74 3.44 10.72
N ARG A 54 -9.74 4.26 10.42
CA ARG A 54 -9.91 5.73 10.40
C ARG A 54 -10.82 6.18 9.28
N THR A 55 -10.71 5.60 8.09
CA THR A 55 -11.57 5.94 6.93
C THR A 55 -13.03 5.53 7.12
N LEU A 56 -13.32 4.55 7.98
CA LEU A 56 -14.69 4.22 8.37
C LEU A 56 -15.35 5.32 9.22
N SER A 57 -14.55 6.06 9.99
CA SER A 57 -15.03 7.15 10.86
C SER A 57 -15.05 8.49 10.14
N ASP A 58 -14.11 8.70 9.21
CA ASP A 58 -13.93 9.90 8.42
C ASP A 58 -13.86 9.51 6.93
N SER A 59 -14.98 9.72 6.25
CA SER A 59 -15.12 9.42 4.81
C SER A 59 -14.36 10.40 3.90
N ARG A 60 -13.50 11.24 4.47
CA ARG A 60 -12.77 12.27 3.76
C ARG A 60 -11.39 11.79 3.31
N VAL A 61 -11.01 12.18 2.10
CA VAL A 61 -9.65 12.08 1.58
C VAL A 61 -9.09 13.47 1.29
N ASP A 62 -7.76 13.59 1.38
CA ASP A 62 -7.08 14.88 1.18
C ASP A 62 -5.89 14.72 0.23
N ARG A 63 -5.81 15.65 -0.73
CA ARG A 63 -4.71 15.80 -1.69
C ARG A 63 -4.23 14.50 -2.32
N ILE A 64 -5.16 13.74 -2.89
CA ILE A 64 -4.82 12.57 -3.69
C ILE A 64 -4.45 13.04 -5.10
N PRO A 65 -3.24 12.72 -5.61
CA PRO A 65 -2.90 13.00 -7.00
C PRO A 65 -3.87 12.31 -7.96
N VAL A 66 -4.35 13.03 -8.98
CA VAL A 66 -5.26 12.48 -10.00
C VAL A 66 -4.64 11.27 -10.68
N PHE A 67 -3.35 11.30 -10.92
CA PHE A 67 -2.62 10.16 -11.48
C PHE A 67 -2.75 8.90 -10.60
N ASN A 68 -2.69 9.04 -9.29
CA ASN A 68 -2.89 7.93 -8.36
C ASN A 68 -4.31 7.37 -8.44
N LEU A 69 -5.32 8.26 -8.50
CA LEU A 69 -6.71 7.83 -8.70
C LEU A 69 -6.89 7.04 -9.99
N LEU A 70 -6.37 7.54 -11.10
CA LEU A 70 -6.43 6.84 -12.39
C LEU A 70 -5.77 5.46 -12.32
N SER A 71 -4.60 5.38 -11.69
CA SER A 71 -3.85 4.14 -11.55
C SER A 71 -4.59 3.08 -10.73
N VAL A 72 -5.17 3.45 -9.59
CA VAL A 72 -5.85 2.48 -8.70
C VAL A 72 -7.26 2.13 -9.17
N LEU A 73 -7.92 3.03 -9.90
CA LEU A 73 -9.26 2.83 -10.43
C LEU A 73 -9.27 2.10 -11.78
N ASP A 74 -8.11 1.83 -12.37
CA ASP A 74 -8.02 1.45 -13.79
C ASP A 74 -8.83 2.45 -14.64
N GLY A 75 -8.63 3.73 -14.32
CA GLY A 75 -9.52 4.82 -14.67
C GLY A 75 -9.11 5.57 -15.93
N LYS A 76 -10.11 6.20 -16.56
CA LYS A 76 -9.94 7.05 -17.71
C LYS A 76 -10.64 8.39 -17.47
N ILE A 77 -9.94 9.52 -17.72
CA ILE A 77 -10.58 10.83 -17.70
C ILE A 77 -11.52 10.98 -18.89
N LEU A 78 -12.72 11.44 -18.63
CA LEU A 78 -13.79 11.60 -19.65
C LEU A 78 -13.93 13.03 -20.15
N ASN A 79 -13.45 14.02 -19.44
CA ASN A 79 -13.52 15.43 -19.84
C ASN A 79 -12.12 16.00 -20.14
N GLU A 80 -12.07 17.00 -21.04
CA GLU A 80 -10.82 17.69 -21.36
C GLU A 80 -10.34 18.49 -20.15
N SER A 81 -9.15 18.16 -19.65
CA SER A 81 -8.61 18.87 -18.49
C SER A 81 -7.12 18.65 -18.29
N GLY A 82 -6.46 19.66 -17.77
CA GLY A 82 -5.07 19.59 -17.30
C GLY A 82 -4.89 18.89 -15.94
N TYR A 83 -5.85 18.09 -15.48
CA TYR A 83 -5.90 17.55 -14.12
C TYR A 83 -4.82 16.53 -13.74
N LEU A 84 -4.01 16.04 -14.68
CA LEU A 84 -3.01 15.00 -14.38
C LEU A 84 -1.99 15.41 -13.29
N THR A 85 -1.77 16.71 -13.14
CA THR A 85 -0.86 17.26 -12.11
C THR A 85 -1.59 17.73 -10.85
N ASP A 86 -2.92 17.73 -10.88
CA ASP A 86 -3.74 18.22 -9.78
C ASP A 86 -3.94 17.16 -8.70
N THR A 87 -4.36 17.62 -7.55
CA THR A 87 -4.78 16.76 -6.43
C THR A 87 -6.27 16.93 -6.17
N ILE A 88 -6.90 15.83 -5.77
CA ILE A 88 -8.31 15.77 -5.39
C ILE A 88 -8.43 15.62 -3.88
N SER A 89 -9.33 16.41 -3.29
CA SER A 89 -9.73 16.26 -1.88
C SER A 89 -11.25 16.26 -1.80
N GLY A 90 -11.80 15.64 -0.76
CA GLY A 90 -13.23 15.69 -0.50
C GLY A 90 -13.77 14.51 0.27
N GLU A 91 -15.03 14.60 0.63
CA GLU A 91 -15.77 13.49 1.22
C GLU A 91 -16.22 12.52 0.14
N VAL A 92 -15.90 11.25 0.32
CA VAL A 92 -16.25 10.18 -0.62
C VAL A 92 -17.66 9.70 -0.34
N SER A 93 -18.52 9.77 -1.35
CA SER A 93 -19.91 9.31 -1.26
C SER A 93 -20.33 8.50 -2.48
N ILE A 94 -21.09 7.44 -2.26
CA ILE A 94 -21.74 6.66 -3.31
C ILE A 94 -23.16 7.21 -3.47
N ALA A 95 -23.50 7.72 -4.65
CA ALA A 95 -24.84 8.14 -4.97
C ALA A 95 -25.74 6.91 -5.18
N LEU A 96 -26.62 6.66 -4.23
CA LEU A 96 -27.60 5.59 -4.33
C LEU A 96 -28.88 6.11 -4.98
N PRO A 97 -29.60 5.28 -5.77
CA PRO A 97 -30.89 5.65 -6.36
C PRO A 97 -31.95 5.71 -5.26
N GLN A 98 -31.98 6.77 -4.51
CA GLN A 98 -33.06 7.07 -3.57
C GLN A 98 -33.82 8.30 -4.06
N ASN A 99 -35.13 8.30 -3.82
CA ASN A 99 -36.10 9.34 -4.23
C ASN A 99 -35.85 10.73 -3.61
N ASN A 100 -34.60 11.09 -3.34
CA ASN A 100 -34.25 12.37 -2.77
C ASN A 100 -33.94 13.36 -3.90
N GLU A 101 -34.98 14.04 -4.37
CA GLU A 101 -34.85 15.19 -5.26
C GLU A 101 -33.95 16.32 -4.70
N ASN A 102 -33.64 16.25 -3.41
CA ASN A 102 -32.87 17.23 -2.64
C ASN A 102 -31.46 16.71 -2.22
N LEU A 103 -30.89 15.71 -2.90
CA LEU A 103 -29.53 15.29 -2.58
C LEU A 103 -28.56 16.42 -2.95
N LEU A 104 -28.01 17.05 -1.92
CA LEU A 104 -26.97 18.06 -2.05
C LEU A 104 -25.62 17.42 -1.77
N PHE A 105 -24.74 17.45 -2.77
CA PHE A 105 -23.33 17.16 -2.57
C PHE A 105 -22.63 18.37 -1.96
N LYS A 106 -21.50 18.16 -1.29
CA LYS A 106 -20.76 19.25 -0.63
C LYS A 106 -19.95 20.13 -1.60
N GLY A 107 -20.39 20.24 -2.86
CA GLY A 107 -19.71 21.05 -3.88
C GLY A 107 -18.26 20.62 -4.11
N PRO A 108 -17.29 21.57 -4.14
CA PRO A 108 -15.89 21.26 -4.41
C PRO A 108 -15.23 20.31 -3.38
N ASP A 109 -15.91 20.04 -2.29
CA ASP A 109 -15.44 19.20 -1.18
C ASP A 109 -16.01 17.77 -1.23
N ALA A 110 -16.59 17.38 -2.37
CA ALA A 110 -17.18 16.07 -2.57
C ALA A 110 -16.50 15.28 -3.70
N ILE A 111 -16.29 13.99 -3.45
CA ILE A 111 -15.98 12.97 -4.44
C ILE A 111 -17.19 12.07 -4.55
N VAL A 112 -17.84 12.09 -5.70
CA VAL A 112 -19.13 11.39 -5.91
C VAL A 112 -18.91 10.21 -6.83
N ILE A 113 -19.39 9.05 -6.40
CA ILE A 113 -19.32 7.81 -7.14
C ILE A 113 -20.73 7.43 -7.60
N VAL A 114 -20.89 7.24 -8.91
CA VAL A 114 -22.17 6.89 -9.53
C VAL A 114 -22.03 5.63 -10.39
N GLY A 115 -23.10 4.86 -10.49
CA GLY A 115 -23.25 3.81 -11.50
C GLY A 115 -24.05 4.30 -12.71
N GLU A 116 -24.99 3.49 -13.22
CA GLU A 116 -25.91 3.81 -14.31
C GLU A 116 -27.00 4.84 -13.86
N GLN A 117 -26.57 6.03 -13.47
CA GLN A 117 -27.45 7.09 -12.92
C GLN A 117 -27.12 8.44 -13.53
N PRO A 118 -27.51 8.69 -14.80
CA PRO A 118 -27.16 9.91 -15.52
C PRO A 118 -27.64 11.20 -14.81
N GLU A 119 -28.80 11.16 -14.16
CA GLU A 119 -29.31 12.32 -13.40
C GLU A 119 -28.45 12.66 -12.17
N MET A 120 -27.94 11.65 -11.47
CA MET A 120 -27.03 11.88 -10.35
C MET A 120 -25.67 12.39 -10.84
N ALA A 121 -25.17 11.86 -11.95
CA ALA A 121 -23.96 12.37 -12.58
C ALA A 121 -24.14 13.84 -13.01
N ARG A 122 -25.28 14.21 -13.62
CA ARG A 122 -25.60 15.59 -13.99
C ARG A 122 -25.59 16.51 -12.77
N ARG A 123 -26.28 16.14 -11.71
CA ARG A 123 -26.33 16.93 -10.47
C ARG A 123 -24.95 17.11 -9.84
N ALA A 124 -24.11 16.09 -9.83
CA ALA A 124 -22.76 16.20 -9.31
C ALA A 124 -21.93 17.22 -10.11
N VAL A 125 -22.03 17.21 -11.44
CA VAL A 125 -21.36 18.19 -12.31
C VAL A 125 -21.91 19.59 -12.10
N GLU A 126 -23.25 19.77 -12.03
CA GLU A 126 -23.89 21.07 -11.78
C GLU A 126 -23.50 21.66 -10.41
N GLN A 127 -23.30 20.83 -9.42
CA GLN A 127 -22.85 21.24 -8.07
C GLN A 127 -21.33 21.38 -7.95
N GLN A 128 -20.59 21.23 -9.07
CA GLN A 128 -19.14 21.44 -9.14
C GLN A 128 -18.38 20.61 -8.10
N VAL A 129 -18.71 19.31 -7.98
CA VAL A 129 -17.96 18.41 -7.11
C VAL A 129 -16.50 18.31 -7.55
N SER A 130 -15.57 18.01 -6.64
CA SER A 130 -14.14 17.93 -6.97
C SER A 130 -13.87 16.80 -7.95
N CYS A 131 -14.53 15.65 -7.77
CA CYS A 131 -14.39 14.49 -8.65
C CYS A 131 -15.71 13.73 -8.77
N LEU A 132 -16.04 13.32 -10.01
CA LEU A 132 -17.12 12.40 -10.33
C LEU A 132 -16.51 11.09 -10.86
N ILE A 133 -16.78 9.98 -10.20
CA ILE A 133 -16.34 8.65 -10.61
C ILE A 133 -17.53 7.88 -11.16
N VAL A 134 -17.47 7.51 -12.44
CA VAL A 134 -18.53 6.79 -13.16
C VAL A 134 -18.14 5.31 -13.25
N CYS A 135 -18.92 4.46 -12.62
CA CYS A 135 -18.68 3.03 -12.48
C CYS A 135 -19.46 2.22 -13.50
N GLN A 136 -18.75 1.43 -14.33
CA GLN A 136 -19.36 0.45 -15.27
C GLN A 136 -20.45 1.04 -16.20
N ALA A 137 -20.41 2.35 -16.41
CA ALA A 137 -21.44 3.06 -17.19
C ALA A 137 -20.79 4.04 -18.17
N GLU A 138 -21.54 4.36 -19.22
CA GLU A 138 -21.18 5.43 -20.15
C GLU A 138 -21.81 6.74 -19.68
N LEU A 139 -21.04 7.79 -19.70
CA LEU A 139 -21.54 9.13 -19.42
C LEU A 139 -22.20 9.70 -20.70
N PRO A 140 -23.42 10.28 -20.60
CA PRO A 140 -24.04 10.98 -21.73
C PRO A 140 -23.11 12.02 -22.33
N GLU A 141 -23.08 12.12 -23.67
CA GLU A 141 -22.19 13.02 -24.39
C GLU A 141 -22.35 14.48 -23.95
N GLN A 142 -23.57 14.89 -23.64
CA GLN A 142 -23.88 16.22 -23.13
C GLN A 142 -23.12 16.57 -21.84
N LEU A 143 -22.91 15.57 -20.95
CA LEU A 143 -22.16 15.78 -19.71
C LEU A 143 -20.65 15.78 -19.94
N ARG A 144 -20.16 15.07 -20.95
CA ARG A 144 -18.73 15.07 -21.31
C ARG A 144 -18.30 16.44 -21.86
N GLN A 145 -19.21 17.14 -22.54
CA GLN A 145 -18.96 18.42 -23.20
C GLN A 145 -19.26 19.64 -22.29
N MET A 146 -19.81 19.40 -21.08
CA MET A 146 -20.05 20.51 -20.15
C MET A 146 -18.72 21.13 -19.68
N GLN A 147 -18.67 22.45 -19.71
CA GLN A 147 -17.58 23.20 -19.07
C GLN A 147 -17.73 23.05 -17.54
N THR A 148 -16.81 22.37 -16.91
CA THR A 148 -16.84 22.11 -15.47
C THR A 148 -15.43 22.00 -14.92
N ASN A 149 -15.27 22.38 -13.65
CA ASN A 149 -14.05 22.12 -12.90
C ASN A 149 -14.04 20.73 -12.25
N THR A 150 -15.12 19.96 -12.39
CA THR A 150 -15.20 18.58 -11.88
C THR A 150 -14.29 17.66 -12.69
N CYS A 151 -13.40 16.95 -12.04
CA CYS A 151 -12.65 15.86 -12.67
C CYS A 151 -13.57 14.67 -12.85
N ILE A 152 -13.79 14.20 -14.09
CA ILE A 152 -14.68 13.09 -14.39
C ILE A 152 -13.86 11.87 -14.79
N ILE A 153 -13.94 10.80 -14.01
CA ILE A 153 -13.20 9.55 -14.21
C ILE A 153 -14.17 8.41 -14.43
N ALA A 154 -14.00 7.66 -15.52
CA ALA A 154 -14.67 6.38 -15.71
C ALA A 154 -13.80 5.24 -15.16
N THR A 155 -14.43 4.23 -14.55
CA THR A 155 -13.77 3.02 -14.08
C THR A 155 -14.57 1.76 -14.43
N PRO A 156 -13.90 0.63 -14.74
CA PRO A 156 -14.60 -0.65 -14.96
C PRO A 156 -15.08 -1.29 -13.64
N PHE A 157 -14.74 -0.71 -12.50
CA PHE A 157 -15.11 -1.25 -11.19
C PHE A 157 -16.55 -0.87 -10.83
N ASP A 158 -17.17 -1.70 -9.98
CA ASP A 158 -18.41 -1.33 -9.29
C ASP A 158 -18.16 -0.20 -8.26
N ALA A 159 -19.23 0.42 -7.82
CA ALA A 159 -19.16 1.59 -6.93
C ALA A 159 -18.50 1.27 -5.57
N TYR A 160 -18.70 0.06 -5.06
CA TYR A 160 -18.13 -0.37 -3.79
C TYR A 160 -16.61 -0.51 -3.87
N LYS A 161 -16.15 -1.19 -4.92
CA LYS A 161 -14.73 -1.36 -5.20
C LYS A 161 -14.08 0.00 -5.51
N ALA A 162 -14.75 0.85 -6.30
CA ALA A 162 -14.27 2.18 -6.62
C ALA A 162 -14.08 3.03 -5.37
N ALA A 163 -15.07 3.07 -4.46
CA ALA A 163 -14.96 3.79 -3.19
C ALA A 163 -13.74 3.34 -2.36
N ARG A 164 -13.54 2.03 -2.23
CA ARG A 164 -12.38 1.48 -1.53
C ARG A 164 -11.06 1.87 -2.20
N MET A 165 -11.01 1.84 -3.52
CA MET A 165 -9.81 2.20 -4.27
C MET A 165 -9.46 3.68 -4.14
N VAL A 166 -10.44 4.58 -3.99
CA VAL A 166 -10.19 6.00 -3.72
C VAL A 166 -9.37 6.15 -2.42
N TYR A 167 -9.72 5.46 -1.35
CA TYR A 167 -8.93 5.50 -0.11
C TYR A 167 -7.53 4.90 -0.27
N TYR A 168 -7.36 3.93 -1.15
CA TYR A 168 -6.07 3.28 -1.42
C TYR A 168 -5.22 4.02 -2.45
N ALA A 169 -5.71 5.12 -3.01
CA ALA A 169 -4.95 6.01 -3.91
C ALA A 169 -3.97 6.93 -3.17
N ILE A 170 -4.08 7.02 -1.85
CA ILE A 170 -3.18 7.81 -1.01
C ILE A 170 -1.74 7.23 -1.04
N GLU A 171 -0.76 8.10 -0.88
CA GLU A 171 0.65 7.72 -0.78
C GLU A 171 0.95 6.95 0.52
N VAL A 172 1.76 5.90 0.42
CA VAL A 172 2.09 5.04 1.57
C VAL A 172 2.85 5.79 2.67
N ALA A 173 3.58 6.85 2.34
CA ALA A 173 4.24 7.73 3.30
C ALA A 173 3.27 8.32 4.35
N ARG A 174 1.99 8.47 3.99
CA ARG A 174 0.95 9.01 4.88
C ARG A 174 0.33 7.95 5.80
N VAL A 175 0.64 6.68 5.58
CA VAL A 175 0.04 5.54 6.30
C VAL A 175 1.08 4.77 7.10
N CYS A 176 2.32 4.69 6.64
CA CYS A 176 3.39 3.96 7.30
C CYS A 176 3.70 4.54 8.70
N ARG A 177 4.23 3.70 9.56
CA ARG A 177 4.73 4.10 10.88
C ARG A 177 6.09 4.77 10.74
N THR A 178 6.23 5.97 11.26
CA THR A 178 7.46 6.78 11.21
C THR A 178 8.17 6.92 12.55
N GLU A 179 7.52 6.48 13.62
CA GLU A 179 8.07 6.54 14.98
C GLU A 179 8.54 5.15 15.42
N ASP A 180 9.44 5.12 16.41
CA ASP A 180 9.94 3.89 17.01
C ASP A 180 10.48 2.91 15.95
N LEU A 181 11.34 3.43 15.07
CA LEU A 181 12.00 2.67 14.02
C LEU A 181 13.33 2.14 14.54
N GLU A 182 13.46 0.80 14.54
CA GLU A 182 14.74 0.13 14.80
C GLU A 182 15.30 -0.38 13.48
N ALA A 183 16.51 0.03 13.15
CA ALA A 183 17.23 -0.37 11.93
C ALA A 183 18.63 -0.85 12.29
N PHE A 184 19.24 -1.64 11.42
CA PHE A 184 20.61 -2.13 11.55
C PHE A 184 21.41 -1.80 10.31
N HIS A 185 22.73 -1.67 10.46
CA HIS A 185 23.64 -1.47 9.35
C HIS A 185 24.24 -2.81 8.89
N LEU A 186 24.68 -2.87 7.63
CA LEU A 186 25.37 -4.06 7.11
C LEU A 186 26.64 -4.39 7.88
N THR A 187 27.21 -3.40 8.56
CA THR A 187 28.44 -3.53 9.38
C THR A 187 28.20 -4.00 10.81
N ASP A 188 26.93 -4.11 11.26
CA ASP A 188 26.61 -4.52 12.63
C ASP A 188 26.89 -6.00 12.84
N PHE A 189 27.40 -6.35 14.02
CA PHE A 189 27.66 -7.74 14.37
C PHE A 189 26.36 -8.51 14.65
N VAL A 190 26.25 -9.72 14.13
CA VAL A 190 25.03 -10.54 14.22
C VAL A 190 24.63 -10.82 15.68
N ASP A 191 25.59 -10.96 16.59
CA ASP A 191 25.31 -11.23 17.99
C ASP A 191 24.68 -10.02 18.69
N ASP A 192 25.16 -8.79 18.38
CA ASP A 192 24.59 -7.54 18.90
C ASP A 192 23.18 -7.34 18.36
N VAL A 193 22.99 -7.53 17.05
CA VAL A 193 21.67 -7.48 16.39
C VAL A 193 20.70 -8.47 17.05
N ARG A 194 21.16 -9.71 17.32
CA ARG A 194 20.35 -10.73 17.98
C ARG A 194 19.91 -10.30 19.38
N GLU A 195 20.79 -9.70 20.16
CA GLU A 195 20.47 -9.23 21.49
C GLU A 195 19.38 -8.17 21.48
N VAL A 196 19.48 -7.18 20.57
CA VAL A 196 18.47 -6.14 20.38
C VAL A 196 17.14 -6.76 19.94
N VAL A 197 17.15 -7.62 18.92
CA VAL A 197 15.95 -8.27 18.39
C VAL A 197 15.23 -9.13 19.43
N LEU A 198 15.95 -9.76 20.35
CA LEU A 198 15.34 -10.56 21.44
C LEU A 198 14.58 -9.68 22.44
N LYS A 199 15.05 -8.47 22.70
CA LYS A 199 14.44 -7.50 23.62
C LYS A 199 13.34 -6.67 22.95
N SER A 200 13.41 -6.49 21.61
CA SER A 200 12.49 -5.68 20.83
C SER A 200 11.14 -6.39 20.63
N ARG A 201 10.09 -5.57 20.46
CA ARG A 201 8.74 -6.03 20.07
C ARG A 201 8.53 -6.12 18.56
N HIS A 202 9.46 -5.56 17.77
CA HIS A 202 9.34 -5.56 16.32
C HIS A 202 9.61 -6.92 15.70
N ARG A 203 9.07 -7.14 14.51
CA ARG A 203 9.20 -8.41 13.77
C ARG A 203 10.05 -8.28 12.51
N SER A 204 10.26 -7.05 12.05
CA SER A 204 11.05 -6.74 10.87
C SER A 204 11.86 -5.48 11.11
N TYR A 205 13.07 -5.49 10.61
CA TYR A 205 14.08 -4.44 10.81
C TYR A 205 14.67 -4.07 9.44
N PRO A 206 14.66 -2.78 9.05
CA PRO A 206 15.38 -2.34 7.87
C PRO A 206 16.88 -2.57 8.05
N ILE A 207 17.55 -2.90 6.95
CA ILE A 207 19.01 -2.96 6.87
C ILE A 207 19.48 -1.79 6.02
N LEU A 208 20.42 -1.01 6.56
CA LEU A 208 20.98 0.17 5.94
C LEU A 208 22.41 -0.09 5.45
N ASP A 209 22.80 0.60 4.41
CA ASP A 209 24.20 0.67 3.96
C ASP A 209 24.97 1.78 4.68
N GLU A 210 26.24 2.00 4.26
CA GLU A 210 27.12 3.04 4.79
C GLU A 210 26.62 4.48 4.53
N ASN A 211 25.66 4.65 3.63
CA ASN A 211 25.04 5.94 3.28
C ASN A 211 23.62 6.07 3.86
N ASP A 212 23.25 5.26 4.86
CA ASP A 212 21.93 5.21 5.50
C ASP A 212 20.77 4.86 4.53
N LYS A 213 21.09 4.25 3.38
CA LYS A 213 20.07 3.80 2.43
C LYS A 213 19.59 2.40 2.74
N VAL A 214 18.29 2.18 2.56
CA VAL A 214 17.68 0.87 2.81
C VAL A 214 18.09 -0.12 1.71
N VAL A 215 18.80 -1.18 2.10
CA VAL A 215 19.28 -2.23 1.20
C VAL A 215 18.61 -3.58 1.42
N GLY A 216 17.87 -3.72 2.52
CA GLY A 216 17.20 -4.98 2.84
C GLY A 216 16.28 -4.91 4.05
N THR A 217 15.73 -6.06 4.41
CA THR A 217 14.89 -6.23 5.61
C THR A 217 15.26 -7.53 6.31
N LEU A 218 15.54 -7.43 7.59
CA LEU A 218 15.77 -8.56 8.47
C LEU A 218 14.47 -8.95 9.17
N SER A 219 14.06 -10.20 9.08
CA SER A 219 12.95 -10.73 9.85
C SER A 219 13.45 -11.35 11.15
N ARG A 220 12.81 -11.00 12.29
CA ARG A 220 13.02 -11.66 13.58
C ARG A 220 13.00 -13.19 13.48
N TYR A 221 12.14 -13.72 12.64
CA TYR A 221 12.00 -15.16 12.40
C TYR A 221 13.31 -15.80 11.97
N HIS A 222 14.10 -15.15 11.12
CA HIS A 222 15.36 -15.69 10.62
C HIS A 222 16.47 -15.75 11.68
N LEU A 223 16.43 -14.83 12.67
CA LEU A 223 17.41 -14.80 13.75
C LEU A 223 17.08 -15.76 14.91
N ILE A 224 15.79 -15.94 15.18
CA ILE A 224 15.33 -16.69 16.37
C ILE A 224 15.04 -18.13 16.04
N LYS A 225 14.80 -18.48 14.75
CA LYS A 225 14.59 -19.87 14.37
C LYS A 225 15.81 -20.68 14.77
N PRO A 226 15.70 -21.62 15.72
CA PRO A 226 16.82 -22.48 16.07
C PRO A 226 17.21 -23.24 14.80
N ARG A 227 18.41 -23.03 14.31
CA ARG A 227 19.01 -23.97 13.36
C ARG A 227 19.08 -25.28 14.12
N ARG A 228 18.15 -26.20 13.85
CA ARG A 228 18.26 -27.57 14.30
C ARG A 228 19.43 -28.17 13.53
N LYS A 229 20.63 -27.99 14.05
CA LYS A 229 21.77 -28.77 13.64
C LYS A 229 21.53 -30.16 14.18
N ARG A 230 21.32 -31.17 13.34
CA ARG A 230 21.50 -32.55 13.71
C ARG A 230 23.01 -32.77 13.78
N VAL A 231 23.52 -32.89 14.96
CA VAL A 231 24.87 -33.46 15.17
C VAL A 231 24.75 -34.95 14.97
N VAL A 232 25.35 -35.46 13.91
CA VAL A 232 25.50 -36.89 13.69
C VAL A 232 26.96 -37.21 14.04
N LEU A 233 27.18 -37.94 15.10
CA LEU A 233 28.49 -38.53 15.40
C LEU A 233 28.72 -39.65 14.40
N VAL A 234 29.68 -39.48 13.51
CA VAL A 234 30.10 -40.52 12.56
C VAL A 234 31.43 -41.06 13.05
N ASP A 235 31.51 -42.39 13.25
CA ASP A 235 32.77 -43.07 13.57
C ASP A 235 33.71 -42.96 12.34
N HIS A 236 34.93 -42.57 12.59
CA HIS A 236 35.95 -42.32 11.55
C HIS A 236 36.21 -43.49 10.58
N ASN A 237 35.74 -44.70 10.95
CA ASN A 237 35.95 -45.91 10.16
C ASN A 237 34.80 -46.28 9.22
N GLU A 238 33.66 -45.64 9.33
CA GLU A 238 32.56 -45.84 8.37
C GLU A 238 32.51 -44.66 7.42
N ALA A 239 32.90 -44.90 6.17
CA ALA A 239 32.83 -43.91 5.15
C ALA A 239 31.45 -43.25 5.08
N ALA A 240 31.41 -41.92 5.09
CA ALA A 240 30.22 -41.09 5.08
C ALA A 240 29.19 -41.36 3.93
N GLN A 241 29.46 -42.36 3.12
CA GLN A 241 28.66 -42.78 1.96
C GLN A 241 27.39 -43.56 2.29
N SER A 242 27.16 -43.93 3.54
CA SER A 242 26.03 -44.80 3.89
C SER A 242 24.91 -44.15 4.72
N VAL A 243 24.96 -42.85 5.01
CA VAL A 243 23.93 -42.17 5.80
C VAL A 243 23.08 -41.27 4.92
N PRO A 244 21.80 -41.56 4.65
CA PRO A 244 20.92 -40.68 3.90
C PRO A 244 20.70 -39.35 4.63
N GLY A 245 20.95 -38.23 3.97
CA GLY A 245 20.71 -36.90 4.51
C GLY A 245 21.94 -36.19 5.07
N LEU A 246 23.14 -36.66 4.83
CA LEU A 246 24.41 -36.03 5.24
C LEU A 246 24.65 -34.63 4.60
N GLU A 247 23.99 -34.34 3.53
CA GLU A 247 24.09 -33.01 2.88
C GLU A 247 23.57 -31.84 3.77
N GLN A 248 22.90 -32.17 4.87
CA GLN A 248 22.35 -31.20 5.85
C GLN A 248 23.00 -31.29 7.25
N ALA A 249 24.01 -32.12 7.43
CA ALA A 249 24.70 -32.34 8.72
C ALA A 249 26.12 -31.77 8.71
N GLU A 250 26.49 -31.00 9.74
CA GLU A 250 27.90 -30.72 10.01
C GLU A 250 28.53 -31.91 10.69
N ILE A 251 29.61 -32.40 10.13
CA ILE A 251 30.45 -33.44 10.77
C ILE A 251 31.32 -32.67 11.77
N VAL A 252 31.21 -33.05 13.05
CA VAL A 252 32.09 -32.58 14.12
C VAL A 252 33.12 -33.67 14.36
N GLU A 253 34.39 -33.33 14.16
CA GLU A 253 35.51 -34.17 14.54
C GLU A 253 35.69 -34.28 16.07
#